data_a2c4cf88fd2a0af4ce2d75c97c984504
#
_entry.id   a2c4cf88fd2a0af4ce2d75c97c984504
#
_cell.length_a   1.000
_cell.length_b   1.000
_cell.length_c   1.000
_cell.angle_alpha   90.00
_cell.angle_beta   90.00
_cell.angle_gamma   90.00
#
_symmetry.space_group_name_H-M   'P 1'
#
loop_
_entity.id
_entity.type
_entity.pdbx_description
1 polymer ?
#
loop_
_entity_poly.entity_id
_entity_poly.type
_entity_poly.pdbx_seq_one_letter_code
_entity_poly.pdbx_strand_id
1 'polypeptide(L)'
;MQTTDPVARKFSLEIKGKLGPHLKGLILFGSRARGDANQASDYDFLILVDERSKEIVRLIRQTEVELLDSEEALSGSLILTEEEWLNRKALPIGIAIQREGILL
;
A
#
# COMPACT_ATOMS: atom_id res chain seq x y z
N MET A 1 0.76 -7.44 -13.10
CA MET A 1 1.10 -8.72 -12.45
C MET A 1 0.47 -8.74 -11.06
N GLN A 2 -0.14 -9.83 -10.68
CA GLN A 2 -0.72 -9.97 -9.34
C GLN A 2 0.34 -10.49 -8.37
N THR A 3 0.25 -10.04 -7.13
CA THR A 3 1.14 -10.57 -6.10
C THR A 3 0.72 -11.98 -5.69
N THR A 4 1.70 -12.83 -5.39
CA THR A 4 1.49 -14.14 -4.79
C THR A 4 1.68 -14.10 -3.27
N ASP A 5 2.08 -12.97 -2.71
CA ASP A 5 2.31 -12.81 -1.28
C ASP A 5 0.97 -12.80 -0.54
N PRO A 6 0.71 -13.79 0.35
CA PRO A 6 -0.58 -13.89 1.03
C PRO A 6 -0.86 -12.73 1.97
N VAL A 7 0.17 -12.13 2.57
CA VAL A 7 0.01 -10.98 3.47
C VAL A 7 -0.42 -9.75 2.67
N ALA A 8 0.25 -9.49 1.54
CA ALA A 8 -0.11 -8.36 0.67
C ALA A 8 -1.52 -8.54 0.11
N ARG A 9 -1.91 -9.76 -0.26
CA ARG A 9 -3.25 -10.06 -0.74
C ARG A 9 -4.31 -9.81 0.33
N LYS A 10 -4.04 -10.23 1.56
CA LYS A 10 -4.94 -10.01 2.69
C LYS A 10 -5.15 -8.51 2.93
N PHE A 11 -4.06 -7.75 2.97
CA PHE A 11 -4.12 -6.30 3.13
C PHE A 11 -4.95 -5.65 2.01
N SER A 12 -4.70 -6.07 0.77
CA SER A 12 -5.41 -5.57 -0.41
C SER A 12 -6.93 -5.79 -0.30
N LEU A 13 -7.33 -7.00 0.06
CA LEU A 13 -8.75 -7.32 0.21
C LEU A 13 -9.41 -6.48 1.31
N GLU A 14 -8.73 -6.31 2.43
CA GLU A 14 -9.24 -5.52 3.54
C GLU A 14 -9.37 -4.04 3.20
N ILE A 15 -8.36 -3.46 2.56
CA ILE A 15 -8.38 -2.06 2.15
C ILE A 15 -9.48 -1.83 1.11
N LYS A 16 -9.61 -2.71 0.13
CA LYS A 16 -10.66 -2.60 -0.88
C LYS A 16 -12.06 -2.63 -0.25
N GLY A 17 -12.25 -3.51 0.72
CA GLY A 17 -13.53 -3.61 1.42
C GLY A 17 -13.84 -2.40 2.28
N LYS A 18 -12.84 -1.87 2.98
CA LYS A 18 -13.03 -0.75 3.91
C LYS A 18 -13.17 0.60 3.20
N LEU A 19 -12.40 0.84 2.16
CA LEU A 19 -12.40 2.12 1.46
C LEU A 19 -13.43 2.18 0.34
N GLY A 20 -13.75 1.03 -0.27
CA GLY A 20 -14.75 0.99 -1.35
C GLY A 20 -14.41 1.95 -2.48
N PRO A 21 -15.38 2.80 -2.90
CA PRO A 21 -15.17 3.71 -4.03
C PRO A 21 -14.15 4.83 -3.76
N HIS A 22 -13.73 5.03 -2.51
CA HIS A 22 -12.71 6.02 -2.18
C HIS A 22 -11.31 5.58 -2.58
N LEU A 23 -11.10 4.26 -2.77
CA LEU A 23 -9.81 3.73 -3.18
C LEU A 23 -9.63 3.89 -4.69
N LYS A 24 -8.54 4.57 -5.09
CA LYS A 24 -8.22 4.83 -6.49
C LYS A 24 -7.03 4.04 -7.00
N GLY A 25 -6.21 3.52 -6.11
CA GLY A 25 -5.09 2.67 -6.48
C GLY A 25 -4.41 2.09 -5.26
N LEU A 26 -3.80 0.94 -5.43
CA LEU A 26 -3.10 0.24 -4.36
C LEU A 26 -1.92 -0.50 -4.98
N ILE A 27 -0.72 -0.15 -4.53
CA ILE A 27 0.52 -0.68 -5.09
C ILE A 27 1.41 -1.15 -3.94
N LEU A 28 1.94 -2.37 -4.08
CA LEU A 28 3.01 -2.86 -3.22
C LEU A 28 4.33 -2.46 -3.85
N PHE A 29 5.23 -1.84 -3.08
CA PHE A 29 6.56 -1.51 -3.56
C PHE A 29 7.60 -1.90 -2.51
N GLY A 30 8.86 -1.51 -2.70
CA GLY A 30 9.94 -1.86 -1.79
C GLY A 30 10.40 -3.31 -1.96
N SER A 31 11.11 -3.83 -0.95
CA SER A 31 11.76 -5.14 -1.03
C SER A 31 10.78 -6.28 -1.24
N ARG A 32 9.56 -6.18 -0.69
CA ARG A 32 8.53 -7.21 -0.88
C ARG A 32 8.02 -7.27 -2.32
N ALA A 33 8.10 -6.16 -3.05
CA ALA A 33 7.73 -6.11 -4.47
C ALA A 33 8.90 -6.59 -5.34
N ARG A 34 10.15 -6.21 -4.99
CA ARG A 34 11.33 -6.58 -5.77
C ARG A 34 11.70 -8.05 -5.66
N GLY A 35 11.24 -8.74 -4.61
CA GLY A 35 11.59 -10.14 -4.38
C GLY A 35 12.91 -10.35 -3.63
N ASP A 36 13.50 -9.27 -3.07
CA ASP A 36 14.73 -9.35 -2.27
C ASP A 36 14.46 -9.22 -0.76
N ALA A 37 13.20 -9.43 -0.37
CA ALA A 37 12.78 -9.37 1.01
C ALA A 37 13.18 -10.62 1.79
N ASN A 38 13.30 -10.46 3.12
CA ASN A 38 13.39 -11.57 4.05
C ASN A 38 12.21 -11.47 5.02
N GLN A 39 12.14 -12.38 6.00
CA GLN A 39 11.01 -12.43 6.95
C GLN A 39 10.89 -11.16 7.79
N ALA A 40 11.97 -10.43 7.99
CA ALA A 40 11.98 -9.19 8.77
C ALA A 40 11.66 -7.95 7.93
N SER A 41 11.53 -8.09 6.62
CA SER A 41 11.24 -6.95 5.75
C SER A 41 9.82 -6.44 5.93
N ASP A 42 9.67 -5.11 6.01
CA ASP A 42 8.38 -4.47 6.08
C ASP A 42 7.67 -4.50 4.72
N TYR A 43 6.36 -4.36 4.76
CA TYR A 43 5.55 -4.16 3.56
C TYR A 43 5.35 -2.68 3.33
N ASP A 44 5.64 -2.21 2.12
CA ASP A 44 5.48 -0.82 1.72
C ASP A 44 4.35 -0.71 0.70
N PHE A 45 3.32 0.05 1.04
CA PHE A 45 2.18 0.25 0.16
C PHE A 45 2.03 1.71 -0.24
N LEU A 46 1.64 1.94 -1.50
CA LEU A 46 1.11 3.22 -1.94
C LEU A 46 -0.39 3.07 -2.05
N ILE A 47 -1.13 3.92 -1.35
CA ILE A 47 -2.59 3.92 -1.38
C ILE A 47 -3.04 5.25 -1.97
N LEU A 48 -3.70 5.19 -3.12
CA LEU A 48 -4.27 6.38 -3.75
C LEU A 48 -5.74 6.46 -3.39
N VAL A 49 -6.16 7.62 -2.95
CA VAL A 49 -7.53 7.87 -2.51
C VAL A 49 -8.09 9.11 -3.20
N ASP A 50 -9.42 9.22 -3.25
CA ASP A 50 -10.08 10.40 -3.79
C ASP A 50 -9.93 11.61 -2.87
N GLU A 51 -9.93 11.36 -1.55
CA GLU A 51 -9.78 12.39 -0.54
C GLU A 51 -9.05 11.79 0.67
N ARG A 52 -8.00 12.46 1.13
CA ARG A 52 -7.27 12.00 2.33
C ARG A 52 -7.93 12.57 3.58
N SER A 53 -9.10 12.05 3.91
CA SER A 53 -9.84 12.44 5.12
C SER A 53 -9.26 11.76 6.35
N LYS A 54 -9.59 12.29 7.53
CA LYS A 54 -9.18 11.66 8.80
C LYS A 54 -9.74 10.25 8.92
N GLU A 55 -10.97 10.05 8.46
CA GLU A 55 -11.62 8.74 8.51
C GLU A 55 -10.89 7.71 7.64
N ILE A 56 -10.55 8.09 6.42
CA ILE A 56 -9.83 7.19 5.50
C ILE A 56 -8.46 6.84 6.07
N VAL A 57 -7.72 7.83 6.57
CA VAL A 57 -6.40 7.58 7.18
C VAL A 57 -6.55 6.66 8.39
N ARG A 58 -7.56 6.88 9.23
CA ARG A 58 -7.82 6.04 10.40
C ARG A 58 -8.07 4.60 10.00
N LEU A 59 -8.90 4.37 8.99
CA LEU A 59 -9.19 3.01 8.50
C LEU A 59 -7.94 2.31 7.99
N ILE A 60 -7.08 3.02 7.29
CA ILE A 60 -5.82 2.46 6.78
C ILE A 60 -4.89 2.10 7.93
N ARG A 61 -4.69 3.01 8.88
CA ARG A 61 -3.80 2.77 10.03
C ARG A 61 -4.31 1.61 10.89
N GLN A 62 -5.62 1.52 11.08
CA GLN A 62 -6.23 0.42 11.80
C GLN A 62 -5.96 -0.91 11.08
N THR A 63 -6.05 -0.93 9.76
CA THR A 63 -5.78 -2.15 8.98
C THR A 63 -4.32 -2.58 9.10
N GLU A 64 -3.39 -1.61 9.15
CA GLU A 64 -1.97 -1.91 9.38
C GLU A 64 -1.75 -2.55 10.75
N VAL A 65 -2.43 -2.06 11.78
CA VAL A 65 -2.36 -2.65 13.13
C VAL A 65 -2.94 -4.07 13.14
N GLU A 66 -4.07 -4.27 12.50
CA GLU A 66 -4.69 -5.60 12.39
C GLU A 66 -3.78 -6.59 11.67
N LEU A 67 -3.07 -6.14 10.63
CA LEU A 67 -2.12 -6.97 9.89
C LEU A 67 -0.94 -7.37 10.78
N LEU A 68 -0.44 -6.45 11.57
CA LEU A 68 0.62 -6.74 12.53
C LEU A 68 0.17 -7.78 13.55
N ASP A 69 -1.05 -7.63 14.09
CA ASP A 69 -1.59 -8.57 15.08
C ASP A 69 -1.83 -9.96 14.50
N SER A 70 -2.40 -10.05 13.31
CA SER A 70 -2.82 -11.34 12.74
C SER A 70 -1.71 -12.06 11.98
N GLU A 71 -0.80 -11.33 11.33
CA GLU A 71 0.23 -11.89 10.45
C GLU A 71 1.65 -11.62 10.93
N GLU A 72 1.80 -10.91 12.04
CA GLU A 72 3.11 -10.46 12.56
C GLU A 72 3.90 -9.71 11.48
N ALA A 73 3.19 -9.02 10.59
CA ALA A 73 3.79 -8.28 9.48
C ALA A 73 3.68 -6.79 9.73
N LEU A 74 4.83 -6.12 9.75
CA LEU A 74 4.88 -4.66 9.85
C LEU A 74 4.69 -4.07 8.46
N SER A 75 3.80 -3.10 8.35
CA SER A 75 3.53 -2.41 7.08
C SER A 75 3.46 -0.91 7.28
N GLY A 76 3.78 -0.17 6.23
CA GLY A 76 3.61 1.26 6.18
C GLY A 76 2.98 1.65 4.85
N SER A 77 2.09 2.63 4.90
CA SER A 77 1.39 3.08 3.70
C SER A 77 1.66 4.56 3.46
N LEU A 78 2.08 4.86 2.23
CA LEU A 78 2.12 6.22 1.72
C LEU A 78 0.73 6.52 1.15
N ILE A 79 0.01 7.43 1.78
CA ILE A 79 -1.38 7.73 1.43
C ILE A 79 -1.40 9.05 0.66
N LEU A 80 -1.78 9.01 -0.61
CA LEU A 80 -1.82 10.19 -1.48
C LEU A 80 -3.15 10.25 -2.22
N THR A 81 -3.55 11.47 -2.56
CA THR A 81 -4.60 11.65 -3.57
C THR A 81 -4.00 11.45 -4.96
N GLU A 82 -4.86 11.25 -5.95
CA GLU A 82 -4.39 11.11 -7.33
C GLU A 82 -3.61 12.35 -7.79
N GLU A 83 -4.06 13.53 -7.39
CA GLU A 83 -3.36 14.79 -7.72
C GLU A 83 -1.96 14.84 -7.09
N GLU A 84 -1.87 14.48 -5.81
CA GLU A 84 -0.58 14.43 -5.12
C GLU A 84 0.37 13.43 -5.77
N TRP A 85 -0.15 12.29 -6.20
CA TRP A 85 0.64 11.28 -6.91
C TRP A 85 1.18 11.82 -8.23
N LEU A 86 0.35 12.52 -9.01
CA LEU A 86 0.80 13.13 -10.26
C LEU A 86 1.96 14.10 -10.04
N ASN A 87 1.96 14.82 -8.92
CA ASN A 87 3.02 15.76 -8.58
C ASN A 87 4.29 15.06 -8.08
N ARG A 88 4.19 13.84 -7.57
CA ARG A 88 5.31 13.13 -6.94
C ARG A 88 5.89 12.00 -7.76
N LYS A 89 5.19 11.55 -8.79
CA LYS A 89 5.65 10.38 -9.55
C LYS A 89 6.95 10.60 -10.31
N ALA A 90 7.35 11.84 -10.54
CA ALA A 90 8.63 12.18 -11.16
C ALA A 90 9.78 12.31 -10.16
N LEU A 91 9.49 12.27 -8.85
CA LEU A 91 10.49 12.30 -7.80
C LEU A 91 11.10 10.89 -7.62
N PRO A 92 12.28 10.78 -6.97
CA PRO A 92 12.95 9.49 -6.82
C PRO A 92 12.06 8.37 -6.28
N ILE A 93 11.27 8.64 -5.23
CA ILE A 93 10.36 7.63 -4.68
C ILE A 93 9.27 7.24 -5.68
N GLY A 94 8.73 8.21 -6.42
CA GLY A 94 7.72 7.95 -7.43
C GLY A 94 8.25 7.11 -8.57
N ILE A 95 9.48 7.39 -9.02
CA ILE A 95 10.15 6.61 -10.06
C ILE A 95 10.36 5.17 -9.59
N ALA A 96 10.83 4.99 -8.36
CA ALA A 96 11.05 3.66 -7.79
C ALA A 96 9.73 2.87 -7.72
N ILE A 97 8.65 3.50 -7.26
CA ILE A 97 7.33 2.85 -7.18
C ILE A 97 6.85 2.41 -8.56
N GLN A 98 7.00 3.28 -9.58
CA GLN A 98 6.58 2.93 -10.94
C GLN A 98 7.40 1.80 -11.53
N ARG A 99 8.69 1.73 -11.19
CA ARG A 99 9.60 0.72 -11.72
C ARG A 99 9.37 -0.64 -11.09
N GLU A 100 9.22 -0.70 -9.76
CA GLU A 100 9.19 -1.96 -9.02
C GLU A 100 7.82 -2.33 -8.45
N GLY A 101 6.85 -1.42 -8.50
CA GLY A 101 5.56 -1.62 -7.86
C GLY A 101 4.72 -2.71 -8.49
N ILE A 102 3.97 -3.41 -7.64
CA ILE A 102 3.00 -4.43 -8.06
C ILE A 102 1.61 -3.87 -7.78
N LEU A 103 0.81 -3.76 -8.81
CA LEU A 103 -0.57 -3.30 -8.69
C LEU A 103 -1.39 -4.38 -7.99
N LEU A 104 -2.10 -4.01 -6.94
CA LEU A 104 -2.91 -4.94 -6.15
C LEU A 104 -4.42 -4.85 -6.42
#